data_f98bd903716f5870bcf470a36f4226c7
#
_entry.id   f98bd903716f5870bcf470a36f4226c7
#
_cell.length_a   1.000
_cell.length_b   1.000
_cell.length_c   1.000
_cell.angle_alpha   90.00
_cell.angle_beta   90.00
_cell.angle_gamma   90.00
#
_symmetry.space_group_name_H-M   'P 1'
#
loop_
_entity.id
_entity.type
_entity.pdbx_description
1 polymer ?
#
loop_
_entity_poly.entity_id
_entity_poly.type
_entity_poly.pdbx_seq_one_letter_code
_entity_poly.pdbx_strand_id
1 'polypeptide(L)'
;RDAQESRGLGDVYKRQKVYNENFFRDLSAYYLEWEMLKGGKVVRSGRVDDLKVAPQQTSTIRLDLGETCQCTEWLLNVSYKLKNREGLLPAGHTVAKDQLTLNPYKAPSMDLKNVETTNIETKAPAVQDNDANYLIVEGCGFRTEFNRENGYLIKYEVNGQDMIKEGEALTPNFWRA
;
A
#
# COMPACT_ATOMS: atom_id res chain seq x y z
N ARG A 1 9.10 20.31 -1.66
CA ARG A 1 8.47 19.28 -2.56
C ARG A 1 9.38 19.07 -3.75
N ASP A 2 10.29 18.11 -3.64
CA ASP A 2 10.85 17.40 -4.80
C ASP A 2 11.86 16.38 -4.26
N ALA A 3 11.32 15.24 -3.77
CA ALA A 3 12.10 14.04 -3.59
C ALA A 3 12.19 13.36 -4.96
N GLN A 4 13.22 13.68 -5.73
CA GLN A 4 13.37 13.18 -7.09
C GLN A 4 14.29 11.96 -7.14
N GLU A 5 13.67 10.85 -7.50
CA GLU A 5 14.13 9.69 -8.27
C GLU A 5 15.54 9.14 -8.02
N SER A 6 15.61 8.03 -7.30
CA SER A 6 16.73 7.10 -7.47
C SER A 6 16.43 6.13 -8.62
N ARG A 7 16.93 6.41 -9.81
CA ARG A 7 17.06 5.42 -10.91
C ARG A 7 18.38 4.69 -10.73
N GLY A 8 18.34 3.38 -10.58
CA GLY A 8 19.54 2.52 -10.64
C GLY A 8 19.37 1.22 -9.88
N LEU A 9 19.09 0.15 -10.60
CA LEU A 9 19.24 -1.23 -10.14
C LEU A 9 20.72 -1.53 -9.85
N GLY A 10 21.04 -2.06 -8.69
CA GLY A 10 22.30 -2.72 -8.44
C GLY A 10 23.17 -2.18 -7.31
N ASP A 11 22.84 -1.07 -6.68
CA ASP A 11 23.63 -0.55 -5.55
C ASP A 11 22.97 -0.91 -4.21
N VAL A 12 23.68 -1.68 -3.39
CA VAL A 12 23.32 -1.97 -2.00
C VAL A 12 23.16 -0.69 -1.18
N TYR A 13 23.79 0.39 -1.63
CA TYR A 13 23.69 1.73 -1.07
C TYR A 13 22.89 2.65 -1.96
N LYS A 14 21.68 3.00 -1.55
CA LYS A 14 20.92 4.04 -2.27
C LYS A 14 21.33 5.43 -1.79
N ARG A 15 21.57 6.30 -2.77
CA ARG A 15 21.92 7.71 -2.54
C ARG A 15 20.63 8.51 -2.43
N GLN A 16 20.42 9.16 -1.27
CA GLN A 16 19.31 10.06 -1.06
C GLN A 16 19.81 11.51 -1.10
N LYS A 17 19.15 12.35 -1.89
CA LYS A 17 19.39 13.79 -1.89
C LYS A 17 18.59 14.43 -0.76
N VAL A 18 19.25 15.21 0.08
CA VAL A 18 18.63 15.99 1.15
C VAL A 18 18.87 17.48 0.87
N TYR A 19 17.79 18.21 0.76
CA TYR A 19 17.83 19.67 0.63
C TYR A 19 17.52 20.31 1.97
N ASN A 20 18.35 21.27 2.40
CA ASN A 20 18.14 22.02 3.62
C ASN A 20 17.35 23.31 3.31
N GLU A 21 16.08 23.34 3.65
CA GLU A 21 15.20 24.48 3.44
C GLU A 21 15.43 25.62 4.44
N ASN A 22 16.21 25.44 5.51
CA ASN A 22 16.53 26.51 6.44
C ASN A 22 17.40 27.59 5.79
N PHE A 23 17.17 28.85 6.13
CA PHE A 23 17.94 29.98 5.61
C PHE A 23 19.23 30.24 6.39
N PHE A 24 19.24 29.95 7.70
CA PHE A 24 20.33 30.36 8.61
C PHE A 24 20.94 29.19 9.39
N ARG A 25 20.43 27.98 9.24
CA ARG A 25 20.82 26.85 10.06
C ARG A 25 21.18 25.65 9.20
N ASP A 26 22.29 25.01 9.48
CA ASP A 26 22.65 23.72 8.91
C ASP A 26 21.87 22.57 9.56
N LEU A 27 21.98 21.37 9.00
CA LEU A 27 21.30 20.20 9.51
C LEU A 27 22.07 19.44 10.60
N SER A 28 23.19 19.96 11.09
CA SER A 28 24.03 19.27 12.10
C SER A 28 23.34 19.07 13.45
N ALA A 29 22.33 19.90 13.76
CA ALA A 29 21.50 19.76 14.96
C ALA A 29 20.52 18.59 14.92
N TYR A 30 20.36 17.96 13.78
CA TYR A 30 19.44 16.85 13.55
C TYR A 30 20.20 15.58 13.27
N TYR A 31 19.51 14.42 13.43
CA TYR A 31 19.88 13.15 12.88
C TYR A 31 18.74 12.59 12.06
N LEU A 32 19.07 11.73 11.10
CA LEU A 32 18.12 11.04 10.25
C LEU A 32 17.94 9.62 10.75
N GLU A 33 16.72 9.23 11.08
CA GLU A 33 16.31 7.83 11.19
C GLU A 33 15.58 7.41 9.95
N TRP A 34 15.81 6.18 9.52
CA TRP A 34 15.13 5.61 8.39
C TRP A 34 14.69 4.17 8.66
N GLU A 35 13.59 3.79 8.06
CA GLU A 35 13.02 2.46 8.12
C GLU A 35 12.62 2.02 6.72
N MET A 36 13.09 0.85 6.31
CA MET A 36 12.71 0.24 5.05
C MET A 36 11.59 -0.76 5.28
N LEU A 37 10.49 -0.62 4.52
CA LEU A 37 9.31 -1.43 4.64
C LEU A 37 9.13 -2.30 3.39
N LYS A 38 8.76 -3.57 3.61
CA LYS A 38 8.33 -4.51 2.59
C LYS A 38 6.91 -4.96 2.90
N GLY A 39 5.96 -4.65 2.01
CA GLY A 39 4.55 -4.98 2.23
C GLY A 39 4.01 -4.46 3.58
N GLY A 40 4.37 -3.22 3.96
CA GLY A 40 3.96 -2.58 5.21
C GLY A 40 4.71 -3.00 6.47
N LYS A 41 5.64 -3.96 6.40
CA LYS A 41 6.43 -4.41 7.57
C LYS A 41 7.86 -3.86 7.50
N VAL A 42 8.36 -3.31 8.60
CA VAL A 42 9.75 -2.87 8.71
C VAL A 42 10.68 -4.08 8.63
N VAL A 43 11.57 -4.07 7.65
CA VAL A 43 12.56 -5.14 7.43
C VAL A 43 13.99 -4.69 7.73
N ARG A 44 14.25 -3.39 7.66
CA ARG A 44 15.55 -2.81 7.97
C ARG A 44 15.39 -1.39 8.46
N SER A 45 16.25 -0.94 9.33
CA SER A 45 16.28 0.43 9.83
C SER A 45 17.72 0.87 10.09
N GLY A 46 17.92 2.16 10.19
CA GLY A 46 19.22 2.71 10.51
C GLY A 46 19.14 4.19 10.87
N ARG A 47 20.31 4.75 11.20
CA ARG A 47 20.44 6.12 11.63
C ARG A 47 21.67 6.76 11.01
N VAL A 48 21.57 8.04 10.65
CA VAL A 48 22.67 8.88 10.17
C VAL A 48 22.78 10.09 11.07
N ASP A 49 23.86 10.18 11.82
CA ASP A 49 24.08 11.26 12.79
C ASP A 49 24.78 12.47 12.19
N ASP A 50 25.55 12.32 11.13
CA ASP A 50 26.34 13.40 10.53
C ASP A 50 25.62 13.99 9.29
N LEU A 51 24.74 14.96 9.56
CA LEU A 51 24.00 15.68 8.54
C LEU A 51 24.63 17.08 8.33
N LYS A 52 25.76 17.13 7.63
CA LYS A 52 26.43 18.41 7.32
C LYS A 52 25.88 19.00 6.01
N VAL A 53 24.69 19.57 6.07
CA VAL A 53 24.07 20.25 4.93
C VAL A 53 23.86 21.71 5.28
N ALA A 54 24.63 22.59 4.61
CA ALA A 54 24.52 24.03 4.82
C ALA A 54 23.13 24.58 4.43
N PRO A 55 22.74 25.76 4.94
CA PRO A 55 21.48 26.39 4.57
C PRO A 55 21.33 26.53 3.04
N GLN A 56 20.13 26.25 2.54
CA GLN A 56 19.77 26.33 1.11
C GLN A 56 20.64 25.46 0.19
N GLN A 57 21.29 24.44 0.73
CA GLN A 57 22.14 23.53 -0.02
C GLN A 57 21.58 22.10 -0.06
N THR A 58 21.99 21.37 -1.09
CA THR A 58 21.67 19.94 -1.24
C THR A 58 22.90 19.11 -0.96
N SER A 59 22.75 18.05 -0.20
CA SER A 59 23.79 17.03 -0.01
C SER A 59 23.26 15.64 -0.32
N THR A 60 24.16 14.73 -0.64
CA THR A 60 23.82 13.32 -0.90
C THR A 60 24.21 12.46 0.27
N ILE A 61 23.25 11.79 0.87
CA ILE A 61 23.43 10.86 1.98
C ILE A 61 23.34 9.43 1.43
N ARG A 62 24.22 8.55 1.90
CA ARG A 62 24.19 7.12 1.58
C ARG A 62 23.46 6.37 2.67
N LEU A 63 22.45 5.59 2.28
CA LEU A 63 21.69 4.72 3.15
C LEU A 63 21.98 3.27 2.75
N ASP A 64 22.36 2.44 3.72
CA ASP A 64 22.58 1.00 3.52
C ASP A 64 21.23 0.26 3.54
N LEU A 65 20.52 0.28 2.44
CA LEU A 65 19.21 -0.33 2.32
C LEU A 65 19.23 -1.83 2.00
N GLY A 66 20.39 -2.37 1.62
CA GLY A 66 20.50 -3.76 1.15
C GLY A 66 19.83 -3.99 -0.19
N GLU A 67 19.68 -5.26 -0.55
CA GLU A 67 19.06 -5.65 -1.82
C GLU A 67 17.54 -5.55 -1.75
N THR A 68 16.94 -4.99 -2.80
CA THR A 68 15.48 -4.90 -2.97
C THR A 68 15.07 -5.72 -4.19
N CYS A 69 14.13 -6.67 -4.04
CA CYS A 69 13.56 -7.35 -5.19
C CYS A 69 12.44 -6.50 -5.82
N GLN A 70 12.26 -6.61 -7.13
CA GLN A 70 11.20 -5.89 -7.86
C GLN A 70 9.81 -6.54 -7.71
N CYS A 71 9.71 -7.65 -7.00
CA CYS A 71 8.49 -8.45 -6.91
C CYS A 71 7.46 -7.94 -5.90
N THR A 72 7.84 -7.00 -5.03
CA THR A 72 6.96 -6.45 -4.00
C THR A 72 7.14 -4.95 -3.86
N GLU A 73 6.17 -4.29 -3.22
CA GLU A 73 6.29 -2.89 -2.83
C GLU A 73 7.39 -2.72 -1.77
N TRP A 74 8.21 -1.69 -1.98
CA TRP A 74 9.21 -1.25 -1.03
C TRP A 74 9.06 0.24 -0.76
N LEU A 75 8.95 0.60 0.51
CA LEU A 75 8.84 1.97 0.98
C LEU A 75 10.01 2.29 1.91
N LEU A 76 10.41 3.55 1.95
CA LEU A 76 11.41 4.08 2.84
C LEU A 76 10.81 5.23 3.66
N ASN A 77 10.61 5.02 4.94
CA ASN A 77 10.29 6.09 5.87
C ASN A 77 11.57 6.79 6.28
N VAL A 78 11.56 8.10 6.30
CA VAL A 78 12.64 8.93 6.80
C VAL A 78 12.10 9.91 7.83
N SER A 79 12.85 10.11 8.91
CA SER A 79 12.47 11.02 10.00
C SER A 79 13.68 11.81 10.45
N TYR A 80 13.57 13.13 10.47
CA TYR A 80 14.59 14.03 11.00
C TYR A 80 14.24 14.37 12.44
N LYS A 81 15.17 14.12 13.34
CA LYS A 81 14.98 14.28 14.79
C LYS A 81 16.03 15.18 15.40
N LEU A 82 15.65 15.93 16.43
CA LEU A 82 16.57 16.76 17.21
C LEU A 82 17.59 15.93 17.98
N LYS A 83 18.88 16.26 17.88
CA LYS A 83 19.94 15.64 18.71
C LYS A 83 19.80 16.09 20.17
N ASN A 84 19.55 17.34 20.41
CA ASN A 84 19.45 17.94 21.72
C ASN A 84 18.08 18.61 21.91
N ARG A 85 17.72 18.87 23.18
CA ARG A 85 16.53 19.67 23.49
C ARG A 85 16.66 21.07 22.90
N GLU A 86 15.60 21.58 22.32
CA GLU A 86 15.53 22.91 21.76
C GLU A 86 14.23 23.61 22.17
N GLY A 87 14.37 24.59 23.07
CA GLY A 87 13.22 25.28 23.67
C GLY A 87 12.28 24.29 24.38
N LEU A 88 11.04 24.19 23.92
CA LEU A 88 10.03 23.27 24.45
C LEU A 88 10.11 21.87 23.86
N LEU A 89 10.88 21.67 22.78
CA LEU A 89 10.98 20.39 22.10
C LEU A 89 12.08 19.51 22.74
N PRO A 90 11.76 18.30 23.16
CA PRO A 90 12.76 17.39 23.75
C PRO A 90 13.74 16.85 22.68
N ALA A 91 14.89 16.35 23.13
CA ALA A 91 15.76 15.57 22.29
C ALA A 91 14.99 14.36 21.71
N GLY A 92 15.26 14.01 20.46
CA GLY A 92 14.54 12.95 19.75
C GLY A 92 13.19 13.37 19.15
N HIS A 93 12.77 14.63 19.36
CA HIS A 93 11.56 15.12 18.72
C HIS A 93 11.69 15.10 17.20
N THR A 94 10.67 14.55 16.52
CA THR A 94 10.62 14.49 15.05
C THR A 94 10.19 15.84 14.50
N VAL A 95 11.08 16.49 13.76
CA VAL A 95 10.83 17.82 13.15
C VAL A 95 10.31 17.71 11.72
N ALA A 96 10.69 16.66 11.02
CA ALA A 96 10.21 16.38 9.67
C ALA A 96 10.19 14.86 9.42
N LYS A 97 9.27 14.42 8.60
CA LYS A 97 9.17 13.02 8.16
C LYS A 97 8.66 12.96 6.73
N ASP A 98 9.09 11.93 6.01
CA ASP A 98 8.61 11.65 4.66
C ASP A 98 8.62 10.14 4.40
N GLN A 99 7.85 9.72 3.39
CA GLN A 99 7.84 8.35 2.91
C GLN A 99 8.13 8.31 1.41
N LEU A 100 9.18 7.61 1.06
CA LEU A 100 9.65 7.49 -0.31
C LEU A 100 9.31 6.10 -0.85
N THR A 101 8.79 6.03 -2.08
CA THR A 101 8.55 4.77 -2.77
C THR A 101 9.83 4.33 -3.46
N LEU A 102 10.44 3.24 -2.99
CA LEU A 102 11.61 2.64 -3.61
C LEU A 102 11.22 1.73 -4.78
N ASN A 103 10.15 0.98 -4.61
CA ASN A 103 9.54 0.14 -5.64
C ASN A 103 8.02 0.17 -5.45
N PRO A 104 7.26 0.66 -6.45
CA PRO A 104 5.81 0.72 -6.34
C PRO A 104 5.18 -0.68 -6.37
N TYR A 105 4.04 -0.80 -5.72
CA TYR A 105 3.21 -1.98 -5.85
C TYR A 105 2.78 -2.17 -7.31
N LYS A 106 3.00 -3.37 -7.81
CA LYS A 106 2.46 -3.80 -9.10
C LYS A 106 1.38 -4.83 -8.84
N ALA A 107 0.15 -4.49 -9.19
CA ALA A 107 -0.93 -5.46 -9.16
C ALA A 107 -0.57 -6.64 -10.07
N PRO A 108 -0.79 -7.90 -9.63
CA PRO A 108 -0.64 -9.04 -10.51
C PRO A 108 -1.61 -8.87 -11.68
N SER A 109 -1.08 -8.93 -12.91
CA SER A 109 -1.93 -9.00 -14.08
C SER A 109 -2.60 -10.38 -14.08
N MET A 110 -3.91 -10.42 -13.86
CA MET A 110 -4.67 -11.62 -14.17
C MET A 110 -4.79 -11.72 -15.69
N ASP A 111 -3.92 -12.50 -16.29
CA ASP A 111 -4.03 -12.84 -17.70
C ASP A 111 -5.07 -13.98 -17.80
N LEU A 112 -6.34 -13.58 -17.87
CA LEU A 112 -7.48 -14.52 -17.98
C LEU A 112 -7.38 -15.42 -19.22
N LYS A 113 -6.49 -15.08 -20.17
CA LYS A 113 -6.26 -15.89 -21.38
C LYS A 113 -5.39 -17.13 -21.13
N ASN A 114 -4.61 -17.15 -20.05
CA ASN A 114 -3.69 -18.23 -19.68
C ASN A 114 -4.09 -18.99 -18.41
N VAL A 115 -5.32 -18.85 -17.96
CA VAL A 115 -5.86 -19.81 -17.01
C VAL A 115 -6.04 -21.10 -17.80
N GLU A 116 -5.03 -21.97 -17.78
CA GLU A 116 -5.20 -23.36 -18.18
C GLU A 116 -6.34 -23.89 -17.32
N THR A 117 -7.52 -23.98 -17.92
CA THR A 117 -8.65 -24.66 -17.34
C THR A 117 -8.30 -26.14 -17.34
N THR A 118 -7.55 -26.57 -16.32
CA THR A 118 -7.38 -27.97 -16.02
C THR A 118 -8.77 -28.56 -15.77
N ASN A 119 -9.44 -29.03 -16.82
CA ASN A 119 -10.64 -29.87 -16.81
C ASN A 119 -11.78 -29.50 -15.86
N ILE A 120 -11.89 -28.25 -15.46
CA ILE A 120 -13.13 -27.73 -14.90
C ILE A 120 -13.95 -27.32 -16.11
N GLU A 121 -15.00 -28.01 -16.41
CA GLU A 121 -16.02 -27.56 -17.35
C GLU A 121 -16.51 -26.19 -16.87
N THR A 122 -15.90 -25.13 -17.35
CA THR A 122 -16.34 -23.74 -17.09
C THR A 122 -17.63 -23.52 -17.87
N LYS A 123 -18.70 -24.09 -17.35
CA LYS A 123 -20.03 -23.80 -17.85
C LYS A 123 -20.31 -22.35 -17.51
N ALA A 124 -20.65 -21.55 -18.51
CA ALA A 124 -21.07 -20.18 -18.27
C ALA A 124 -22.18 -20.15 -17.21
N PRO A 125 -22.20 -19.17 -16.30
CA PRO A 125 -23.27 -19.07 -15.32
C PRO A 125 -24.63 -19.05 -16.01
N ALA A 126 -25.57 -19.84 -15.53
CA ALA A 126 -26.94 -19.88 -16.02
C ALA A 126 -27.74 -18.80 -15.29
N VAL A 127 -28.42 -17.98 -16.07
CA VAL A 127 -29.37 -16.99 -15.53
C VAL A 127 -30.78 -17.55 -15.68
N GLN A 128 -31.49 -17.73 -14.58
CA GLN A 128 -32.89 -18.15 -14.55
C GLN A 128 -33.75 -16.90 -14.33
N ASP A 129 -34.44 -16.51 -15.39
CA ASP A 129 -35.26 -15.29 -15.47
C ASP A 129 -36.78 -15.60 -15.46
N ASN A 130 -37.12 -16.82 -15.03
CA ASN A 130 -38.51 -17.34 -15.11
C ASN A 130 -39.34 -17.01 -13.85
N ASP A 131 -38.73 -16.57 -12.78
CA ASP A 131 -39.41 -16.20 -11.54
C ASP A 131 -39.79 -14.73 -11.55
N ALA A 132 -41.05 -14.42 -11.23
CA ALA A 132 -41.54 -13.04 -11.20
C ALA A 132 -40.89 -12.21 -10.08
N ASN A 133 -40.48 -12.83 -9.01
CA ASN A 133 -39.98 -12.15 -7.81
C ASN A 133 -38.44 -12.17 -7.70
N TYR A 134 -37.78 -13.15 -8.29
CA TYR A 134 -36.35 -13.38 -8.12
C TYR A 134 -35.62 -13.54 -9.44
N LEU A 135 -34.43 -12.98 -9.51
CA LEU A 135 -33.44 -13.27 -10.54
C LEU A 135 -32.41 -14.22 -9.94
N ILE A 136 -32.28 -15.40 -10.51
CA ILE A 136 -31.37 -16.42 -9.99
C ILE A 136 -30.20 -16.58 -10.97
N VAL A 137 -28.96 -16.56 -10.42
CA VAL A 137 -27.75 -16.83 -11.19
C VAL A 137 -27.02 -18.02 -10.54
N GLU A 138 -26.82 -19.06 -11.34
CA GLU A 138 -26.13 -20.28 -10.91
C GLU A 138 -24.88 -20.51 -11.73
N GLY A 139 -23.80 -20.89 -11.07
CA GLY A 139 -22.54 -21.25 -11.69
C GLY A 139 -21.89 -22.45 -10.98
N CYS A 140 -20.67 -22.77 -11.41
CA CYS A 140 -19.92 -23.85 -10.76
C CYS A 140 -19.64 -23.50 -9.30
N GLY A 141 -20.34 -24.19 -8.37
CA GLY A 141 -20.15 -24.04 -6.94
C GLY A 141 -20.77 -22.79 -6.31
N PHE A 142 -21.59 -22.03 -7.03
CA PHE A 142 -22.29 -20.89 -6.42
C PHE A 142 -23.73 -20.75 -6.94
N ARG A 143 -24.59 -20.17 -6.10
CA ARG A 143 -25.94 -19.73 -6.43
C ARG A 143 -26.21 -18.38 -5.78
N THR A 144 -26.78 -17.45 -6.54
CA THR A 144 -27.21 -16.13 -6.05
C THR A 144 -28.65 -15.87 -6.41
N GLU A 145 -29.38 -15.21 -5.50
CA GLU A 145 -30.77 -14.79 -5.75
C GLU A 145 -30.92 -13.29 -5.45
N PHE A 146 -31.42 -12.56 -6.45
CA PHE A 146 -31.71 -11.14 -6.32
C PHE A 146 -33.22 -10.92 -6.28
N ASN A 147 -33.69 -10.15 -5.33
CA ASN A 147 -35.08 -9.69 -5.29
C ASN A 147 -35.29 -8.63 -6.39
N ARG A 148 -36.30 -8.85 -7.28
CA ARG A 148 -36.56 -7.96 -8.41
C ARG A 148 -37.21 -6.64 -8.03
N GLU A 149 -37.90 -6.59 -6.90
CA GLU A 149 -38.59 -5.39 -6.44
C GLU A 149 -37.59 -4.30 -5.99
N ASN A 150 -36.55 -4.70 -5.25
CA ASN A 150 -35.59 -3.77 -4.64
C ASN A 150 -34.13 -3.95 -5.10
N GLY A 151 -33.85 -4.98 -5.88
CA GLY A 151 -32.52 -5.27 -6.40
C GLY A 151 -31.55 -5.86 -5.36
N TYR A 152 -32.01 -6.24 -4.18
CA TYR A 152 -31.13 -6.73 -3.12
C TYR A 152 -30.74 -8.18 -3.34
N LEU A 153 -29.48 -8.51 -3.03
CA LEU A 153 -28.98 -9.87 -3.00
C LEU A 153 -29.46 -10.52 -1.69
N ILE A 154 -30.41 -11.44 -1.81
CA ILE A 154 -31.09 -12.10 -0.67
C ILE A 154 -30.52 -13.47 -0.38
N LYS A 155 -29.87 -14.11 -1.35
CA LYS A 155 -29.18 -15.38 -1.17
C LYS A 155 -27.86 -15.39 -1.89
N TYR A 156 -26.84 -15.87 -1.22
CA TYR A 156 -25.53 -16.17 -1.79
C TYR A 156 -24.99 -17.45 -1.19
N GLU A 157 -24.96 -18.51 -1.98
CA GLU A 157 -24.50 -19.83 -1.60
C GLU A 157 -23.21 -20.15 -2.34
N VAL A 158 -22.23 -20.69 -1.64
CA VAL A 158 -20.95 -21.15 -2.20
C VAL A 158 -20.68 -22.58 -1.72
N ASN A 159 -20.55 -23.52 -2.64
CA ASN A 159 -20.31 -24.94 -2.36
C ASN A 159 -21.30 -25.54 -1.31
N GLY A 160 -22.58 -25.15 -1.41
CA GLY A 160 -23.63 -25.61 -0.50
C GLY A 160 -23.68 -24.90 0.84
N GLN A 161 -22.87 -23.86 1.04
CA GLN A 161 -22.87 -23.06 2.26
C GLN A 161 -23.48 -21.68 2.00
N ASP A 162 -24.53 -21.33 2.74
CA ASP A 162 -25.13 -20.01 2.68
C ASP A 162 -24.20 -18.96 3.32
N MET A 163 -23.92 -17.88 2.58
CA MET A 163 -23.09 -16.74 3.00
C MET A 163 -23.93 -15.58 3.59
N ILE A 164 -25.22 -15.57 3.33
CA ILE A 164 -26.17 -14.60 3.86
C ILE A 164 -27.13 -15.36 4.75
N LYS A 165 -27.34 -14.87 5.97
CA LYS A 165 -28.25 -15.48 6.92
C LYS A 165 -29.69 -15.40 6.38
N GLU A 166 -30.46 -16.47 6.61
CA GLU A 166 -31.87 -16.54 6.20
C GLU A 166 -32.69 -15.33 6.72
N GLY A 167 -33.41 -14.71 5.84
CA GLY A 167 -34.21 -13.50 6.14
C GLY A 167 -33.43 -12.19 6.10
N GLU A 168 -32.11 -12.22 5.87
CA GLU A 168 -31.27 -11.03 5.68
C GLU A 168 -30.97 -10.81 4.18
N ALA A 169 -30.44 -9.62 3.85
CA ALA A 169 -30.04 -9.28 2.49
C ALA A 169 -28.83 -8.34 2.50
N LEU A 170 -28.01 -8.43 1.44
CA LEU A 170 -27.01 -7.41 1.19
C LEU A 170 -27.66 -6.18 0.57
N THR A 171 -27.67 -5.10 1.33
CA THR A 171 -28.26 -3.81 0.92
C THR A 171 -27.17 -2.78 0.71
N PRO A 172 -27.33 -1.86 -0.27
CA PRO A 172 -26.43 -0.73 -0.42
C PRO A 172 -26.43 0.12 0.86
N ASN A 173 -25.26 0.42 1.37
CA ASN A 173 -25.09 1.31 2.50
C ASN A 173 -24.35 2.57 2.07
N PHE A 174 -25.09 3.70 2.04
CA PHE A 174 -24.52 5.00 1.72
C PHE A 174 -24.26 5.77 3.00
N TRP A 175 -23.00 5.87 3.38
CA TRP A 175 -22.59 6.67 4.52
C TRP A 175 -22.18 8.06 4.06
N ARG A 176 -22.79 9.10 4.67
CA ARG A 176 -22.29 10.47 4.56
C ARG A 176 -21.38 10.76 5.75
N ALA A 177 -20.16 11.20 5.43
CA ALA A 177 -19.27 11.81 6.42
C ALA A 177 -19.75 13.21 6.77
#